data_4b4d5767511f9bf67d339d54a3ba8ed7
#
_entry.id   4b4d5767511f9bf67d339d54a3ba8ed7
#
_cell.length_a   1.000
_cell.length_b   1.000
_cell.length_c   1.000
_cell.angle_alpha   90.00
_cell.angle_beta   90.00
_cell.angle_gamma   90.00
#
_symmetry.space_group_name_H-M   'P 1'
#
loop_
_entity.id
_entity.type
_entity.pdbx_description
1 polymer ?
#
loop_
_entity_poly.entity_id
_entity_poly.type
_entity_poly.pdbx_seq_one_letter_code
_entity_poly.pdbx_strand_id
1 'polypeptide(L)'
;MFVAFSCKQRCTCPSCHQKRTLLTAMHVAEDVCFPVAHRQVVLTIPKRLRVHTRFDRKLLGELSSCAWTCLKAEAQRMLEREDVVPGMIAAIQTHGELLHWHPHIHVLITCGVFTPDGDFLELPQFDMERLLVAWQDAVFELYLAKEKIEPEVVENMRSWEHSGFSVDQSVFLPAGDQAGIERLIQYMTRCPFSLSRLVKVSDTGQIVYQADESQELTYVEIDTFLASF
;
A
#
# COMPACT_ATOMS: atom_id res chain seq x y z
N MET A 1 -36.52 16.96 1.01
CA MET A 1 -35.37 16.99 1.93
C MET A 1 -34.76 15.60 1.92
N PHE A 2 -33.59 15.42 1.32
CA PHE A 2 -32.88 14.12 1.35
C PHE A 2 -32.08 14.04 2.64
N VAL A 3 -32.38 13.06 3.47
CA VAL A 3 -31.59 12.78 4.67
C VAL A 3 -30.50 11.76 4.30
N ALA A 4 -29.24 12.18 4.29
CA ALA A 4 -28.12 11.28 4.05
C ALA A 4 -27.83 10.48 5.34
N PHE A 5 -28.13 9.20 5.33
CA PHE A 5 -27.75 8.28 6.40
C PHE A 5 -26.32 7.79 6.20
N SER A 6 -25.49 7.89 7.22
CA SER A 6 -24.16 7.29 7.24
C SER A 6 -24.27 5.82 7.66
N CYS A 7 -23.86 4.90 6.79
CA CYS A 7 -23.83 3.47 7.13
C CYS A 7 -22.65 3.10 8.07
N LYS A 8 -21.69 4.02 8.29
CA LYS A 8 -20.48 3.84 9.11
C LYS A 8 -19.60 2.64 8.72
N GLN A 9 -19.92 1.94 7.64
CA GLN A 9 -19.16 0.79 7.17
C GLN A 9 -17.93 1.24 6.35
N ARG A 10 -16.81 0.57 6.56
CA ARG A 10 -15.59 0.82 5.80
C ARG A 10 -15.71 0.17 4.43
N CYS A 11 -15.21 0.87 3.41
CA CYS A 11 -15.05 0.38 2.03
C CYS A 11 -16.37 -0.01 1.31
N THR A 12 -17.49 -0.14 1.99
CA THR A 12 -18.76 -0.56 1.40
C THR A 12 -19.58 0.63 0.89
N CYS A 13 -19.55 1.78 1.57
CA CYS A 13 -20.25 2.98 1.14
C CYS A 13 -19.25 4.04 0.66
N PRO A 14 -19.18 4.35 -0.64
CA PRO A 14 -18.20 5.30 -1.18
C PRO A 14 -18.28 6.68 -0.53
N SER A 15 -19.47 7.18 -0.22
CA SER A 15 -19.65 8.50 0.40
C SER A 15 -19.10 8.53 1.84
N CYS A 16 -19.39 7.50 2.65
CA CYS A 16 -18.87 7.40 4.01
C CYS A 16 -17.36 7.19 4.02
N HIS A 17 -16.87 6.40 3.08
CA HIS A 17 -15.44 6.16 2.91
C HIS A 17 -14.72 7.44 2.48
N GLN A 18 -15.22 8.14 1.48
CA GLN A 18 -14.64 9.42 1.01
C GLN A 18 -14.54 10.46 2.12
N LYS A 19 -15.61 10.65 2.90
CA LYS A 19 -15.58 11.56 4.05
C LYS A 19 -14.46 11.19 5.02
N ARG A 20 -14.31 9.90 5.34
CA ARG A 20 -13.24 9.42 6.24
C ARG A 20 -11.85 9.64 5.63
N THR A 21 -11.68 9.34 4.34
CA THR A 21 -10.43 9.56 3.61
C THR A 21 -9.99 11.02 3.68
N LEU A 22 -10.92 11.96 3.42
CA LEU A 22 -10.64 13.39 3.52
C LEU A 22 -10.21 13.80 4.93
N LEU A 23 -10.98 13.41 5.96
CA LEU A 23 -10.65 13.73 7.36
C LEU A 23 -9.30 13.11 7.79
N THR A 24 -9.02 11.89 7.34
CA THR A 24 -7.72 11.24 7.63
C THR A 24 -6.59 11.98 6.94
N ALA A 25 -6.76 12.39 5.68
CA ALA A 25 -5.74 13.10 4.93
C ALA A 25 -5.42 14.47 5.55
N MET A 26 -6.43 15.23 5.93
CA MET A 26 -6.25 16.49 6.65
C MET A 26 -5.49 16.28 7.98
N HIS A 27 -5.96 15.36 8.82
CA HIS A 27 -5.31 15.06 10.09
C HIS A 27 -3.85 14.62 9.90
N VAL A 28 -3.56 13.76 8.93
CA VAL A 28 -2.19 13.32 8.66
C VAL A 28 -1.31 14.48 8.20
N ALA A 29 -1.81 15.34 7.33
CA ALA A 29 -1.03 16.45 6.79
C ALA A 29 -0.83 17.58 7.81
N GLU A 30 -1.82 17.85 8.67
CA GLU A 30 -1.79 18.97 9.61
C GLU A 30 -1.15 18.60 10.95
N ASP A 31 -1.44 17.40 11.48
CA ASP A 31 -1.13 17.04 12.86
C ASP A 31 -0.06 15.93 13.00
N VAL A 32 0.17 15.12 11.95
CA VAL A 32 1.05 13.94 12.05
C VAL A 32 2.36 14.13 11.31
N CYS A 33 2.32 14.68 10.09
CA CYS A 33 3.52 14.84 9.27
C CYS A 33 4.36 16.04 9.73
N PHE A 34 5.63 15.81 9.96
CA PHE A 34 6.59 16.88 10.14
C PHE A 34 6.75 17.67 8.84
N PRO A 35 7.10 18.98 8.89
CA PRO A 35 7.28 19.86 7.71
C PRO A 35 8.61 19.59 6.99
N VAL A 36 8.97 18.34 6.80
CA VAL A 36 10.15 17.86 6.07
C VAL A 36 9.75 17.27 4.72
N ALA A 37 10.71 17.00 3.85
CA ALA A 37 10.42 16.34 2.58
C ALA A 37 9.97 14.88 2.82
N HIS A 38 9.03 14.42 2.00
CA HIS A 38 8.50 13.06 2.02
C HIS A 38 8.57 12.42 0.64
N ARG A 39 8.46 11.10 0.60
CA ARG A 39 8.26 10.37 -0.64
C ARG A 39 7.29 9.22 -0.44
N GLN A 40 6.67 8.81 -1.53
CA GLN A 40 5.93 7.57 -1.55
C GLN A 40 6.87 6.43 -1.91
N VAL A 41 6.74 5.31 -1.19
CA VAL A 41 7.29 4.02 -1.60
C VAL A 41 6.13 3.05 -1.76
N VAL A 42 6.10 2.31 -2.87
CA VAL A 42 5.08 1.29 -3.14
C VAL A 42 5.77 -0.07 -3.22
N LEU A 43 5.32 -1.01 -2.39
CA LEU A 43 5.88 -2.35 -2.34
C LEU A 43 4.82 -3.38 -2.77
N THR A 44 5.17 -4.24 -3.72
CA THR A 44 4.26 -5.29 -4.20
C THR A 44 4.83 -6.68 -3.97
N ILE A 45 3.95 -7.68 -3.99
CA ILE A 45 4.32 -9.09 -3.92
C ILE A 45 3.89 -9.84 -5.18
N PRO A 46 4.59 -10.92 -5.57
CA PRO A 46 4.29 -11.73 -6.74
C PRO A 46 2.89 -12.33 -6.69
N LYS A 47 2.27 -12.50 -7.86
CA LYS A 47 0.94 -13.11 -7.99
C LYS A 47 0.84 -14.46 -7.27
N ARG A 48 1.90 -15.27 -7.29
CA ARG A 48 1.96 -16.57 -6.62
C ARG A 48 1.74 -16.48 -5.11
N LEU A 49 2.22 -15.43 -4.45
CA LEU A 49 2.11 -15.25 -3.01
C LEU A 49 0.80 -14.59 -2.57
N ARG A 50 0.12 -13.88 -3.48
CA ARG A 50 -1.09 -13.10 -3.14
C ARG A 50 -2.24 -13.96 -2.62
N VAL A 51 -2.34 -15.21 -3.07
CA VAL A 51 -3.41 -16.14 -2.65
C VAL A 51 -3.44 -16.33 -1.14
N HIS A 52 -2.28 -16.41 -0.51
CA HIS A 52 -2.19 -16.62 0.94
C HIS A 52 -2.78 -15.45 1.74
N THR A 53 -2.58 -14.20 1.29
CA THR A 53 -3.15 -13.02 1.94
C THR A 53 -4.67 -12.90 1.79
N ARG A 54 -5.26 -13.58 0.80
CA ARG A 54 -6.71 -13.61 0.61
C ARG A 54 -7.39 -14.49 1.67
N PHE A 55 -6.76 -15.60 2.04
CA PHE A 55 -7.28 -16.55 3.02
C PHE A 55 -6.80 -16.25 4.46
N ASP A 56 -5.64 -15.58 4.59
CA ASP A 56 -5.09 -15.16 5.87
C ASP A 56 -4.78 -13.66 5.83
N ARG A 57 -5.77 -12.85 6.19
CA ARG A 57 -5.65 -11.40 6.15
C ARG A 57 -4.66 -10.80 7.16
N LYS A 58 -4.25 -11.57 8.18
CA LYS A 58 -3.24 -11.14 9.14
C LYS A 58 -1.88 -10.93 8.46
N LEU A 59 -1.60 -11.69 7.41
CA LEU A 59 -0.38 -11.52 6.60
C LEU A 59 -0.26 -10.11 6.02
N LEU A 60 -1.35 -9.41 5.74
CA LEU A 60 -1.30 -8.03 5.23
C LEU A 60 -0.65 -7.07 6.24
N GLY A 61 -1.01 -7.21 7.53
CA GLY A 61 -0.37 -6.43 8.60
C GLY A 61 1.11 -6.80 8.78
N GLU A 62 1.43 -8.09 8.70
CA GLU A 62 2.81 -8.58 8.81
C GLU A 62 3.68 -8.14 7.62
N LEU A 63 3.14 -8.09 6.40
CA LEU A 63 3.81 -7.48 5.25
C LEU A 63 4.12 -5.99 5.48
N SER A 64 3.21 -5.24 6.11
CA SER A 64 3.48 -3.84 6.47
C SER A 64 4.61 -3.73 7.51
N SER A 65 4.71 -4.69 8.43
CA SER A 65 5.83 -4.76 9.38
C SER A 65 7.15 -5.08 8.69
N CYS A 66 7.13 -5.99 7.70
CA CYS A 66 8.32 -6.25 6.85
C CYS A 66 8.75 -4.98 6.10
N ALA A 67 7.80 -4.25 5.52
CA ALA A 67 8.10 -2.99 4.82
C ALA A 67 8.77 -1.96 5.76
N TRP A 68 8.25 -1.82 6.99
CA TRP A 68 8.87 -0.98 8.01
C TRP A 68 10.30 -1.42 8.32
N THR A 69 10.51 -2.70 8.57
CA THR A 69 11.83 -3.24 8.89
C THR A 69 12.85 -3.00 7.77
N CYS A 70 12.46 -3.26 6.51
CA CYS A 70 13.33 -3.03 5.36
C CYS A 70 13.69 -1.55 5.19
N LEU A 71 12.70 -0.65 5.22
CA LEU A 71 12.91 0.78 5.02
C LEU A 71 13.72 1.41 6.16
N LYS A 72 13.45 1.01 7.41
CA LYS A 72 14.22 1.45 8.57
C LYS A 72 15.68 0.99 8.48
N ALA A 73 15.89 -0.30 8.19
CA ALA A 73 17.23 -0.87 8.09
C ALA A 73 18.05 -0.21 6.98
N GLU A 74 17.43 0.07 5.83
CA GLU A 74 18.11 0.77 4.74
C GLU A 74 18.47 2.21 5.12
N ALA A 75 17.56 2.94 5.77
CA ALA A 75 17.83 4.30 6.26
C ALA A 75 18.99 4.31 7.29
N GLN A 76 18.99 3.37 8.22
CA GLN A 76 20.06 3.19 9.22
C GLN A 76 21.40 2.87 8.57
N ARG A 77 21.41 1.97 7.60
CA ARG A 77 22.60 1.61 6.84
C ARG A 77 23.20 2.81 6.10
N MET A 78 22.36 3.64 5.47
CA MET A 78 22.82 4.82 4.71
C MET A 78 23.56 5.83 5.57
N LEU A 79 23.27 5.90 6.86
CA LEU A 79 23.93 6.81 7.81
C LEU A 79 24.95 6.09 8.71
N GLU A 80 25.06 4.76 8.59
CA GLU A 80 25.87 3.93 9.49
C GLU A 80 25.51 4.15 10.98
N ARG A 81 24.19 4.32 11.24
CA ARG A 81 23.65 4.61 12.59
C ARG A 81 22.41 3.77 12.86
N GLU A 82 22.38 3.05 13.98
CA GLU A 82 21.27 2.18 14.38
C GLU A 82 20.21 2.91 15.26
N ASP A 83 20.56 4.04 15.84
CA ASP A 83 19.74 4.81 16.77
C ASP A 83 18.74 5.76 16.09
N VAL A 84 18.76 5.84 14.76
CA VAL A 84 17.89 6.73 13.98
C VAL A 84 16.68 6.00 13.42
N VAL A 85 15.57 6.75 13.23
CA VAL A 85 14.33 6.20 12.71
C VAL A 85 13.68 7.15 11.69
N PRO A 86 13.19 6.65 10.52
CA PRO A 86 12.38 7.45 9.62
C PRO A 86 10.95 7.60 10.17
N GLY A 87 10.26 8.68 9.79
CA GLY A 87 8.81 8.78 9.95
C GLY A 87 8.12 8.00 8.83
N MET A 88 7.12 7.15 9.17
CA MET A 88 6.45 6.32 8.17
C MET A 88 4.95 6.18 8.44
N ILE A 89 4.16 6.30 7.39
CA ILE A 89 2.73 5.96 7.38
C ILE A 89 2.51 4.95 6.27
N ALA A 90 1.91 3.80 6.60
CA ALA A 90 1.61 2.75 5.63
C ALA A 90 0.10 2.58 5.44
N ALA A 91 -0.31 2.38 4.20
CA ALA A 91 -1.66 2.00 3.83
C ALA A 91 -1.64 0.77 2.94
N ILE A 92 -2.45 -0.23 3.30
CA ILE A 92 -2.57 -1.47 2.53
C ILE A 92 -3.71 -1.29 1.54
N GLN A 93 -3.42 -1.45 0.25
CA GLN A 93 -4.43 -1.62 -0.79
C GLN A 93 -4.42 -3.07 -1.26
N THR A 94 -5.60 -3.64 -1.48
CA THR A 94 -5.75 -5.06 -1.78
C THR A 94 -6.26 -5.33 -3.20
N HIS A 95 -6.56 -4.27 -3.95
CA HIS A 95 -7.17 -4.37 -5.28
C HIS A 95 -6.36 -3.63 -6.32
N GLY A 96 -6.23 -4.25 -7.49
CA GLY A 96 -5.78 -3.60 -8.71
C GLY A 96 -6.91 -2.82 -9.39
N GLU A 97 -6.61 -2.21 -10.52
CA GLU A 97 -7.52 -1.36 -11.29
C GLU A 97 -8.82 -2.07 -11.70
N LEU A 98 -8.73 -3.35 -12.04
CA LEU A 98 -9.85 -4.21 -12.43
C LEU A 98 -10.47 -5.00 -11.25
N LEU A 99 -10.30 -4.52 -10.03
CA LEU A 99 -10.80 -5.15 -8.80
C LEU A 99 -10.27 -6.56 -8.53
N HIS A 100 -9.25 -7.02 -9.26
CA HIS A 100 -8.59 -8.28 -8.94
C HIS A 100 -7.72 -8.16 -7.69
N TRP A 101 -7.57 -9.25 -6.96
CA TRP A 101 -6.79 -9.29 -5.73
C TRP A 101 -5.31 -8.99 -6.00
N HIS A 102 -4.87 -7.83 -5.56
CA HIS A 102 -3.52 -7.31 -5.75
C HIS A 102 -3.04 -6.55 -4.50
N PRO A 103 -2.73 -7.26 -3.42
CA PRO A 103 -2.24 -6.61 -2.22
C PRO A 103 -0.91 -5.92 -2.48
N HIS A 104 -0.84 -4.66 -2.09
CA HIS A 104 0.36 -3.83 -2.14
C HIS A 104 0.32 -2.80 -1.02
N ILE A 105 1.49 -2.32 -0.65
CA ILE A 105 1.65 -1.39 0.46
C ILE A 105 2.11 -0.07 -0.10
N HIS A 106 1.31 0.96 0.14
CA HIS A 106 1.72 2.34 -0.06
C HIS A 106 2.31 2.87 1.24
N VAL A 107 3.47 3.46 1.14
CA VAL A 107 4.18 4.07 2.27
C VAL A 107 4.44 5.53 1.96
N LEU A 108 4.02 6.42 2.86
CA LEU A 108 4.54 7.78 2.95
C LEU A 108 5.68 7.75 3.96
N ILE A 109 6.90 8.10 3.54
CA ILE A 109 8.09 8.07 4.39
C ILE A 109 8.82 9.41 4.32
N THR A 110 9.41 9.85 5.42
CA THR A 110 10.27 11.05 5.44
C THR A 110 11.52 10.84 4.58
N CYS A 111 11.96 11.88 3.87
CA CYS A 111 13.24 11.86 3.13
C CYS A 111 14.41 12.10 4.09
N GLY A 112 14.42 11.41 5.20
CA GLY A 112 15.39 11.50 6.26
C GLY A 112 14.94 10.74 7.49
N VAL A 113 15.70 10.86 8.55
CA VAL A 113 15.50 10.16 9.82
C VAL A 113 15.56 11.13 10.98
N PHE A 114 14.94 10.74 12.09
CA PHE A 114 15.03 11.44 13.35
C PHE A 114 16.03 10.76 14.27
N THR A 115 16.86 11.56 14.94
CA THR A 115 17.76 11.11 16.00
C THR A 115 17.01 10.99 17.33
N PRO A 116 17.57 10.30 18.35
CA PRO A 116 16.98 10.29 19.70
C PRO A 116 16.82 11.68 20.32
N ASP A 117 17.66 12.64 19.93
CA ASP A 117 17.62 14.03 20.40
C ASP A 117 16.56 14.88 19.68
N GLY A 118 15.90 14.31 18.65
CA GLY A 118 14.85 14.96 17.89
C GLY A 118 15.33 15.71 16.64
N ASP A 119 16.61 15.68 16.32
CA ASP A 119 17.15 16.28 15.10
C ASP A 119 16.74 15.48 13.87
N PHE A 120 16.50 16.18 12.75
CA PHE A 120 16.20 15.58 11.46
C PHE A 120 17.45 15.57 10.57
N LEU A 121 17.83 14.39 10.09
CA LEU A 121 18.94 14.19 9.15
C LEU A 121 18.38 13.78 7.80
N GLU A 122 18.62 14.58 6.78
CA GLU A 122 18.18 14.29 5.41
C GLU A 122 18.92 13.07 4.84
N LEU A 123 18.19 12.28 4.03
CA LEU A 123 18.70 11.14 3.29
C LEU A 123 18.53 11.35 1.79
N PRO A 124 19.50 10.88 0.97
CA PRO A 124 19.27 10.72 -0.46
C PRO A 124 18.18 9.68 -0.74
N GLN A 125 17.90 9.44 -2.02
CA GLN A 125 17.00 8.35 -2.42
C GLN A 125 17.55 7.00 -1.99
N PHE A 126 16.62 6.09 -1.62
CA PHE A 126 16.98 4.70 -1.36
C PHE A 126 17.54 4.03 -2.62
N ASP A 127 18.49 3.14 -2.41
CA ASP A 127 18.95 2.22 -3.46
C ASP A 127 17.84 1.20 -3.73
N MET A 128 17.21 1.31 -4.88
CA MET A 128 16.02 0.51 -5.23
C MET A 128 16.34 -0.96 -5.43
N GLU A 129 17.52 -1.29 -5.94
CA GLU A 129 17.93 -2.68 -6.14
C GLU A 129 18.14 -3.37 -4.79
N ARG A 130 18.82 -2.70 -3.88
CA ARG A 130 19.02 -3.20 -2.51
C ARG A 130 17.70 -3.34 -1.76
N LEU A 131 16.85 -2.33 -1.83
CA LEU A 131 15.56 -2.34 -1.15
C LEU A 131 14.65 -3.44 -1.71
N LEU A 132 14.69 -3.69 -3.02
CA LEU A 132 13.97 -4.79 -3.65
C LEU A 132 14.45 -6.15 -3.13
N VAL A 133 15.77 -6.36 -3.02
CA VAL A 133 16.33 -7.61 -2.46
C VAL A 133 15.92 -7.77 -1.00
N ALA A 134 16.07 -6.74 -0.18
CA ALA A 134 15.67 -6.78 1.22
C ALA A 134 14.17 -7.07 1.39
N TRP A 135 13.33 -6.47 0.54
CA TRP A 135 11.89 -6.73 0.51
C TRP A 135 11.56 -8.19 0.15
N GLN A 136 12.20 -8.74 -0.88
CA GLN A 136 12.03 -10.14 -1.27
C GLN A 136 12.40 -11.09 -0.13
N ASP A 137 13.56 -10.87 0.48
CA ASP A 137 14.07 -11.72 1.56
C ASP A 137 13.13 -11.68 2.77
N ALA A 138 12.72 -10.49 3.21
CA ALA A 138 11.80 -10.34 4.33
C ALA A 138 10.45 -11.02 4.09
N VAL A 139 9.90 -10.92 2.87
CA VAL A 139 8.65 -11.58 2.52
C VAL A 139 8.81 -13.10 2.47
N PHE A 140 9.89 -13.61 1.89
CA PHE A 140 10.15 -15.05 1.88
C PHE A 140 10.31 -15.61 3.28
N GLU A 141 11.09 -14.94 4.15
CA GLU A 141 11.24 -15.32 5.56
C GLU A 141 9.90 -15.34 6.29
N LEU A 142 9.07 -14.31 6.10
CA LEU A 142 7.72 -14.26 6.68
C LEU A 142 6.89 -15.48 6.24
N TYR A 143 6.86 -15.77 4.93
CA TYR A 143 6.02 -16.85 4.40
C TYR A 143 6.51 -18.23 4.81
N LEU A 144 7.82 -18.45 4.90
CA LEU A 144 8.42 -19.66 5.44
C LEU A 144 8.11 -19.82 6.92
N ALA A 145 8.31 -18.79 7.73
CA ALA A 145 8.03 -18.81 9.17
C ALA A 145 6.55 -19.06 9.50
N LYS A 146 5.64 -18.72 8.57
CA LYS A 146 4.19 -18.95 8.66
C LYS A 146 3.75 -20.26 8.00
N GLU A 147 4.68 -21.07 7.52
CA GLU A 147 4.38 -22.34 6.83
C GLU A 147 3.40 -22.17 5.65
N LYS A 148 3.52 -21.01 4.93
CA LYS A 148 2.69 -20.73 3.76
C LYS A 148 3.30 -21.25 2.46
N ILE A 149 4.61 -21.39 2.43
CA ILE A 149 5.37 -21.93 1.31
C ILE A 149 6.53 -22.79 1.84
N GLU A 150 7.01 -23.69 1.00
CA GLU A 150 8.18 -24.51 1.27
C GLU A 150 9.47 -23.87 0.70
N PRO A 151 10.66 -24.23 1.21
CA PRO A 151 11.93 -23.69 0.72
C PRO A 151 12.12 -23.84 -0.80
N GLU A 152 11.69 -24.95 -1.38
CA GLU A 152 11.77 -25.23 -2.82
C GLU A 152 10.98 -24.22 -3.66
N VAL A 153 9.89 -23.65 -3.10
CA VAL A 153 9.13 -22.59 -3.74
C VAL A 153 9.95 -21.30 -3.80
N VAL A 154 10.69 -20.97 -2.73
CA VAL A 154 11.58 -19.81 -2.70
C VAL A 154 12.69 -19.97 -3.72
N GLU A 155 13.37 -21.13 -3.77
CA GLU A 155 14.44 -21.42 -4.74
C GLU A 155 13.91 -21.28 -6.18
N ASN A 156 12.75 -21.86 -6.45
CA ASN A 156 12.10 -21.73 -7.76
C ASN A 156 11.78 -20.28 -8.11
N MET A 157 11.25 -19.48 -7.17
CA MET A 157 10.91 -18.08 -7.44
C MET A 157 12.17 -17.20 -7.62
N ARG A 158 13.25 -17.50 -6.92
CA ARG A 158 14.55 -16.81 -7.11
C ARG A 158 15.20 -17.09 -8.46
N SER A 159 14.87 -18.20 -9.12
CA SER A 159 15.36 -18.55 -10.45
C SER A 159 14.60 -17.87 -11.59
N TRP A 160 13.50 -17.15 -11.30
CA TRP A 160 12.73 -16.46 -12.33
C TRP A 160 13.47 -15.25 -12.86
N GLU A 161 13.38 -15.02 -14.16
CA GLU A 161 13.92 -13.80 -14.80
C GLU A 161 13.32 -12.52 -14.19
N HIS A 162 12.02 -12.56 -13.89
CA HIS A 162 11.32 -11.49 -13.20
C HIS A 162 10.68 -12.03 -11.92
N SER A 163 11.18 -11.59 -10.78
CA SER A 163 10.73 -12.07 -9.46
C SER A 163 9.25 -11.80 -9.18
N GLY A 164 8.64 -10.83 -9.87
CA GLY A 164 7.28 -10.36 -9.63
C GLY A 164 7.11 -9.51 -8.36
N PHE A 165 8.18 -9.27 -7.62
CA PHE A 165 8.24 -8.22 -6.61
C PHE A 165 8.51 -6.88 -7.29
N SER A 166 8.03 -5.80 -6.72
CA SER A 166 8.44 -4.46 -7.13
C SER A 166 8.50 -3.51 -5.95
N VAL A 167 9.40 -2.54 -6.06
CA VAL A 167 9.48 -1.40 -5.17
C VAL A 167 9.60 -0.16 -6.07
N ASP A 168 8.81 0.87 -5.79
CA ASP A 168 8.81 2.14 -6.51
C ASP A 168 8.90 3.31 -5.53
N GLN A 169 9.63 4.38 -5.89
CA GLN A 169 9.75 5.61 -5.10
C GLN A 169 9.66 6.87 -5.96
N SER A 170 8.87 6.83 -7.03
CA SER A 170 8.81 7.89 -8.04
C SER A 170 8.20 9.21 -7.53
N VAL A 171 7.31 9.16 -6.52
CA VAL A 171 6.63 10.34 -5.99
C VAL A 171 7.46 10.98 -4.87
N PHE A 172 7.80 12.25 -5.07
CA PHE A 172 8.49 13.11 -4.10
C PHE A 172 7.64 14.32 -3.73
N LEU A 173 7.59 14.64 -2.45
CA LEU A 173 6.89 15.79 -1.89
C LEU A 173 7.91 16.67 -1.17
N PRO A 174 8.12 17.92 -1.60
CA PRO A 174 9.05 18.82 -0.94
C PRO A 174 8.60 19.16 0.48
N ALA A 175 9.53 19.64 1.30
CA ALA A 175 9.24 20.09 2.65
C ALA A 175 8.14 21.18 2.64
N GLY A 176 7.13 21.00 3.50
CA GLY A 176 6.01 21.94 3.62
C GLY A 176 4.91 21.76 2.56
N ASP A 177 4.99 20.80 1.64
CA ASP A 177 3.90 20.53 0.67
C ASP A 177 2.73 19.76 1.32
N GLN A 178 2.05 20.45 2.24
CA GLN A 178 0.89 19.89 2.95
C GLN A 178 -0.21 19.42 1.99
N ALA A 179 -0.50 20.21 0.94
CA ALA A 179 -1.50 19.84 -0.06
C ALA A 179 -1.10 18.59 -0.86
N GLY A 180 0.20 18.40 -1.11
CA GLY A 180 0.73 17.18 -1.71
C GLY A 180 0.55 15.96 -0.81
N ILE A 181 0.83 16.11 0.49
CA ILE A 181 0.59 15.06 1.50
C ILE A 181 -0.90 14.70 1.55
N GLU A 182 -1.80 15.66 1.63
CA GLU A 182 -3.24 15.42 1.61
C GLU A 182 -3.68 14.61 0.38
N ARG A 183 -3.28 15.04 -0.83
CA ARG A 183 -3.59 14.33 -2.08
C ARG A 183 -3.07 12.90 -2.06
N LEU A 184 -1.83 12.70 -1.59
CA LEU A 184 -1.21 11.38 -1.54
C LEU A 184 -1.92 10.47 -0.53
N ILE A 185 -2.25 10.96 0.67
CA ILE A 185 -3.01 10.16 1.65
C ILE A 185 -4.41 9.83 1.15
N GLN A 186 -5.09 10.75 0.47
CA GLN A 186 -6.38 10.47 -0.17
C GLN A 186 -6.24 9.34 -1.20
N TYR A 187 -5.19 9.37 -2.01
CA TYR A 187 -4.90 8.30 -2.97
C TYR A 187 -4.59 6.96 -2.28
N MET A 188 -3.74 6.95 -1.25
CA MET A 188 -3.34 5.76 -0.51
C MET A 188 -4.51 5.10 0.23
N THR A 189 -5.49 5.90 0.67
CA THR A 189 -6.62 5.44 1.48
C THR A 189 -7.95 5.42 0.72
N ARG A 190 -7.93 5.61 -0.60
CA ARG A 190 -9.15 5.61 -1.43
C ARG A 190 -9.92 4.30 -1.36
N CYS A 191 -11.23 4.39 -1.62
CA CYS A 191 -12.06 3.20 -1.77
C CYS A 191 -11.57 2.33 -2.94
N PRO A 192 -11.53 1.01 -2.78
CA PRO A 192 -11.12 0.10 -3.86
C PRO A 192 -11.94 0.25 -5.14
N PHE A 193 -13.21 0.61 -5.04
CA PHE A 193 -14.07 0.83 -6.20
C PHE A 193 -14.62 2.25 -6.26
N SER A 194 -14.95 2.68 -7.48
CA SER A 194 -15.60 3.95 -7.76
C SER A 194 -16.96 3.71 -8.42
N LEU A 195 -17.98 4.40 -7.96
CA LEU A 195 -19.32 4.33 -8.58
C LEU A 195 -19.31 4.83 -10.02
N SER A 196 -18.43 5.76 -10.37
CA SER A 196 -18.29 6.28 -11.74
C SER A 196 -17.78 5.22 -12.73
N ARG A 197 -17.14 4.18 -12.24
CA ARG A 197 -16.62 3.05 -13.03
C ARG A 197 -17.57 1.85 -13.08
N LEU A 198 -18.64 1.89 -12.29
CA LEU A 198 -19.68 0.87 -12.31
C LEU A 198 -20.54 1.09 -13.55
N VAL A 199 -20.40 0.22 -14.55
CA VAL A 199 -21.14 0.35 -15.82
C VAL A 199 -22.56 -0.14 -15.67
N LYS A 200 -22.76 -1.34 -15.17
CA LYS A 200 -24.06 -1.95 -14.90
C LYS A 200 -23.96 -3.16 -13.98
N VAL A 201 -25.10 -3.57 -13.46
CA VAL A 201 -25.32 -4.91 -12.92
C VAL A 201 -26.10 -5.69 -13.98
N SER A 202 -25.59 -6.86 -14.39
CA SER A 202 -26.27 -7.71 -15.40
C SER A 202 -27.49 -8.37 -14.81
N ASP A 203 -28.37 -8.87 -15.67
CA ASP A 203 -29.57 -9.63 -15.27
C ASP A 203 -29.20 -10.96 -14.57
N THR A 204 -27.97 -11.44 -14.76
CA THR A 204 -27.42 -12.61 -14.07
C THR A 204 -26.75 -12.29 -12.75
N GLY A 205 -26.79 -11.03 -12.30
CA GLY A 205 -26.19 -10.59 -11.03
C GLY A 205 -24.70 -10.32 -11.08
N GLN A 206 -24.10 -10.18 -12.28
CA GLN A 206 -22.70 -9.80 -12.42
C GLN A 206 -22.53 -8.30 -12.42
N ILE A 207 -21.53 -7.80 -11.72
CA ILE A 207 -21.09 -6.40 -11.75
C ILE A 207 -20.15 -6.21 -12.93
N VAL A 208 -20.49 -5.27 -13.81
CA VAL A 208 -19.61 -4.84 -14.91
C VAL A 208 -18.89 -3.56 -14.48
N TYR A 209 -17.57 -3.64 -14.38
CA TYR A 209 -16.73 -2.56 -13.90
C TYR A 209 -15.67 -2.21 -14.95
N GLN A 210 -15.45 -0.92 -15.19
CA GLN A 210 -14.54 -0.42 -16.20
C GLN A 210 -13.25 0.12 -15.56
N ALA A 211 -12.10 -0.26 -16.11
CA ALA A 211 -10.82 0.33 -15.77
C ALA A 211 -10.74 1.79 -16.25
N ASP A 212 -9.99 2.62 -15.53
CA ASP A 212 -9.87 4.05 -15.82
C ASP A 212 -8.93 4.31 -17.01
N GLU A 213 -7.75 3.71 -16.93
CA GLU A 213 -6.68 3.95 -17.92
C GLU A 213 -6.84 3.09 -19.17
N SER A 214 -7.05 1.79 -19.00
CA SER A 214 -7.16 0.86 -20.13
C SER A 214 -8.53 0.82 -20.79
N GLN A 215 -9.56 1.40 -20.16
CA GLN A 215 -10.98 1.27 -20.55
C GLN A 215 -11.45 -0.19 -20.63
N GLU A 216 -10.69 -1.12 -20.09
CA GLU A 216 -10.99 -2.54 -20.06
C GLU A 216 -12.17 -2.82 -19.14
N LEU A 217 -13.02 -3.78 -19.54
CA LEU A 217 -14.16 -4.21 -18.73
C LEU A 217 -13.82 -5.48 -17.97
N THR A 218 -14.17 -5.50 -16.69
CA THR A 218 -14.15 -6.72 -15.89
C THR A 218 -15.56 -7.09 -15.44
N TYR A 219 -15.81 -8.39 -15.34
CA TYR A 219 -17.08 -8.97 -14.90
C TYR A 219 -16.83 -9.67 -13.57
N VAL A 220 -17.49 -9.22 -12.53
CA VAL A 220 -17.30 -9.74 -11.16
C VAL A 220 -18.62 -10.23 -10.61
N GLU A 221 -18.65 -11.46 -10.12
CA GLU A 221 -19.81 -11.96 -9.38
C GLU A 221 -20.04 -11.11 -8.13
N ILE A 222 -21.33 -10.81 -7.82
CA ILE A 222 -21.69 -9.95 -6.68
C ILE A 222 -21.08 -10.49 -5.37
N ASP A 223 -21.14 -11.79 -5.13
CA ASP A 223 -20.60 -12.39 -3.91
C ASP A 223 -19.08 -12.25 -3.83
N THR A 224 -18.37 -12.40 -4.96
CA THR A 224 -16.92 -12.18 -5.04
C THR A 224 -16.58 -10.70 -4.83
N PHE A 225 -17.37 -9.79 -5.39
CA PHE A 225 -17.21 -8.36 -5.21
C PHE A 225 -17.40 -7.96 -3.74
N LEU A 226 -18.48 -8.43 -3.09
CA LEU A 226 -18.75 -8.13 -1.68
C LEU A 226 -17.73 -8.76 -0.73
N ALA A 227 -17.20 -9.95 -1.05
CA ALA A 227 -16.17 -10.62 -0.26
C ALA A 227 -14.79 -9.93 -0.37
N SER A 228 -14.62 -8.99 -1.29
CA SER A 228 -13.37 -8.28 -1.52
C SER A 228 -13.17 -7.09 -0.56
N PHE A 229 -14.20 -6.70 0.19
CA PHE A 229 -14.20 -5.59 1.16
C PHE A 229 -14.27 -6.11 2.59
#